data_011fca23d01a91e644af6cb2edd45b44
#
_entry.id   011fca23d01a91e644af6cb2edd45b44
#
_cell.length_a   1.000
_cell.length_b   1.000
_cell.length_c   1.000
_cell.angle_alpha   90.00
_cell.angle_beta   90.00
_cell.angle_gamma   90.00
#
_symmetry.space_group_name_H-M   'P 1'
#
loop_
_entity.id
_entity.type
_entity.pdbx_description
1 polymer ?
#
loop_
_entity_poly.entity_id
_entity_poly.type
_entity_poly.pdbx_seq_one_letter_code
_entity_poly.pdbx_strand_id
1 'polypeptide(L)'
;MIQHGGAMTEAKRRFVDKFARYLESTARELVVTEIAEEFSEDALDKSSSTYCTAREVATKLCIAHRFCDPTTEERRQHAVFTDIQREEFWLTRLGGSKEEDILFICGDDHIESFSNRLTMAGYPNKILSRRWGFELQDPKVYWANT
;
A
#
# COMPACT_ATOMS: atom_id res chain seq x y z
N MET A 1 0.48 -0.82 -7.50
CA MET A 1 1.64 -1.34 -6.73
C MET A 1 2.93 -0.97 -7.45
N ILE A 2 3.85 -0.32 -6.77
CA ILE A 2 5.17 -0.04 -7.33
C ILE A 2 6.01 -1.29 -7.13
N GLN A 3 6.40 -1.95 -8.21
CA GLN A 3 7.31 -3.09 -8.12
C GLN A 3 8.72 -2.62 -7.76
N HIS A 4 9.22 -3.09 -6.64
CA HIS A 4 10.57 -2.86 -6.20
C HIS A 4 11.45 -4.03 -6.66
N GLY A 5 12.03 -3.95 -7.82
CA GLY A 5 12.94 -4.99 -8.32
C GLY A 5 13.61 -4.60 -9.63
N GLY A 6 14.91 -4.81 -9.71
CA GLY A 6 15.74 -4.47 -10.86
C GLY A 6 16.28 -3.04 -10.85
N ALA A 7 17.18 -2.73 -11.79
CA ALA A 7 17.70 -1.39 -11.95
C ALA A 7 16.55 -0.41 -12.20
N MET A 8 16.43 0.61 -11.34
CA MET A 8 15.39 1.60 -11.46
C MET A 8 15.63 2.47 -12.68
N THR A 9 14.73 2.40 -13.67
CA THR A 9 14.77 3.29 -14.82
C THR A 9 14.50 4.72 -14.37
N GLU A 10 14.91 5.71 -15.17
CA GLU A 10 14.61 7.12 -14.87
C GLU A 10 13.11 7.40 -14.79
N ALA A 11 12.29 6.75 -15.64
CA ALA A 11 10.85 6.86 -15.60
C ALA A 11 10.27 6.31 -14.29
N LYS A 12 10.75 5.14 -13.82
CA LYS A 12 10.35 4.58 -12.52
C LYS A 12 10.77 5.47 -11.37
N ARG A 13 11.98 6.05 -11.42
CA ARG A 13 12.47 6.96 -10.39
C ARG A 13 11.59 8.20 -10.28
N ARG A 14 11.23 8.81 -11.40
CA ARG A 14 10.30 9.96 -11.41
C ARG A 14 8.92 9.59 -10.86
N PHE A 15 8.42 8.42 -11.20
CA PHE A 15 7.15 7.91 -10.68
C PHE A 15 7.23 7.73 -9.16
N VAL A 16 8.28 7.09 -8.66
CA VAL A 16 8.51 6.88 -7.22
C VAL A 16 8.62 8.23 -6.49
N ASP A 17 9.34 9.19 -7.04
CA ASP A 17 9.49 10.53 -6.45
C ASP A 17 8.17 11.28 -6.37
N LYS A 18 7.37 11.21 -7.42
CA LYS A 18 6.03 11.82 -7.43
C LYS A 18 5.08 11.14 -6.45
N PHE A 19 5.15 9.82 -6.37
CA PHE A 19 4.36 9.06 -5.42
C PHE A 19 4.74 9.38 -3.98
N ALA A 20 6.03 9.45 -3.69
CA ALA A 20 6.53 9.86 -2.37
C ALA A 20 6.03 11.25 -1.98
N ARG A 21 6.09 12.22 -2.89
CA ARG A 21 5.57 13.57 -2.64
C ARG A 21 4.06 13.59 -2.41
N TYR A 22 3.32 12.81 -3.19
CA TYR A 22 1.89 12.68 -3.02
C TYR A 22 1.53 12.10 -1.65
N LEU A 23 2.19 11.02 -1.25
CA LEU A 23 2.00 10.41 0.07
C LEU A 23 2.34 11.37 1.20
N GLU A 24 3.48 12.05 1.10
CA GLU A 24 3.91 13.01 2.12
C GLU A 24 2.91 14.15 2.25
N SER A 25 2.53 14.76 1.14
CA SER A 25 1.57 15.85 1.09
C SER A 25 0.21 15.44 1.67
N THR A 26 -0.30 14.28 1.25
CA THR A 26 -1.58 13.73 1.72
C THR A 26 -1.54 13.42 3.22
N ALA A 27 -0.48 12.77 3.67
CA ALA A 27 -0.31 12.43 5.08
C ALA A 27 -0.23 13.66 5.98
N ARG A 28 0.44 14.71 5.54
CA ARG A 28 0.50 15.99 6.26
C ARG A 28 -0.84 16.71 6.29
N GLU A 29 -1.50 16.79 5.15
CA GLU A 29 -2.79 17.49 5.02
C GLU A 29 -3.87 16.83 5.89
N LEU A 30 -3.93 15.51 5.89
CA LEU A 30 -4.92 14.74 6.66
C LEU A 30 -4.47 14.43 8.09
N VAL A 31 -3.25 14.80 8.46
CA VAL A 31 -2.66 14.56 9.79
C VAL A 31 -2.73 13.08 10.16
N VAL A 32 -2.35 12.19 9.24
CA VAL A 32 -2.36 10.75 9.51
C VAL A 32 -1.23 10.37 10.45
N THR A 33 -1.45 9.31 11.20
CA THR A 33 -0.51 8.81 12.22
C THR A 33 0.12 7.47 11.84
N GLU A 34 -0.41 6.82 10.79
CA GLU A 34 0.15 5.58 10.26
C GLU A 34 -0.05 5.52 8.74
N ILE A 35 0.93 4.98 8.03
CA ILE A 35 0.78 4.56 6.63
C ILE A 35 0.80 3.03 6.61
N ALA A 36 -0.27 2.42 6.13
CA ALA A 36 -0.40 0.97 5.97
C ALA A 36 -0.54 0.61 4.49
N GLU A 37 -0.09 -0.58 4.10
CA GLU A 37 -0.09 -0.93 2.69
C GLU A 37 -0.30 -2.42 2.41
N GLU A 38 -0.82 -2.69 1.22
CA GLU A 38 -0.88 -4.02 0.60
C GLU A 38 0.52 -4.44 0.16
N PHE A 39 1.37 -4.76 1.10
CA PHE A 39 2.72 -5.28 0.86
C PHE A 39 3.16 -6.14 2.05
N SER A 40 4.25 -6.89 1.89
CA SER A 40 4.77 -7.75 2.95
C SER A 40 6.29 -7.71 3.00
N GLU A 41 6.86 -8.06 4.14
CA GLU A 41 8.32 -8.11 4.33
C GLU A 41 8.98 -9.08 3.35
N ASP A 42 8.43 -10.27 3.18
CA ASP A 42 9.00 -11.27 2.28
C ASP A 42 8.88 -10.89 0.81
N ALA A 43 7.86 -10.15 0.42
CA ALA A 43 7.75 -9.58 -0.91
C ALA A 43 8.84 -8.52 -1.16
N LEU A 44 9.14 -7.71 -0.16
CA LEU A 44 10.23 -6.75 -0.23
C LEU A 44 11.58 -7.48 -0.37
N ASP A 45 11.83 -8.50 0.44
CA ASP A 45 13.05 -9.31 0.40
C ASP A 45 13.21 -10.01 -0.96
N LYS A 46 12.14 -10.60 -1.50
CA LYS A 46 12.14 -11.24 -2.83
C LYS A 46 12.42 -10.28 -3.96
N SER A 47 12.09 -9.01 -3.81
CA SER A 47 12.37 -7.97 -4.81
C SER A 47 13.83 -7.54 -4.83
N SER A 48 14.66 -8.08 -3.93
CA SER A 48 16.07 -7.68 -3.74
C SER A 48 16.24 -6.17 -3.51
N SER A 49 15.22 -5.54 -2.96
CA SER A 49 15.21 -4.11 -2.65
C SER A 49 15.01 -3.90 -1.16
N THR A 50 15.71 -2.94 -0.60
CA THR A 50 15.47 -2.46 0.76
C THR A 50 14.56 -1.22 0.78
N TYR A 51 14.23 -0.70 -0.39
CA TYR A 51 13.46 0.52 -0.54
C TYR A 51 11.96 0.23 -0.63
N CYS A 52 11.20 0.89 0.23
CA CYS A 52 9.75 0.92 0.21
C CYS A 52 9.29 2.37 0.37
N THR A 53 8.65 2.92 -0.65
CA THR A 53 8.25 4.33 -0.69
C THR A 53 7.40 4.73 0.51
N ALA A 54 6.39 3.94 0.84
CA ALA A 54 5.50 4.24 1.96
C ALA A 54 6.25 4.25 3.30
N ARG A 55 7.14 3.28 3.52
CA ARG A 55 7.96 3.19 4.74
C ARG A 55 8.93 4.38 4.85
N GLU A 56 9.56 4.77 3.75
CA GLU A 56 10.47 5.92 3.73
C GLU A 56 9.73 7.22 4.05
N VAL A 57 8.54 7.41 3.50
CA VAL A 57 7.71 8.59 3.80
C VAL A 57 7.27 8.58 5.27
N ALA A 58 6.82 7.44 5.79
CA ALA A 58 6.44 7.32 7.19
C ALA A 58 7.61 7.64 8.13
N THR A 59 8.81 7.13 7.81
CA THR A 59 10.05 7.43 8.57
C THR A 59 10.34 8.94 8.55
N LYS A 60 10.27 9.56 7.39
CA LYS A 60 10.49 11.00 7.24
C LYS A 60 9.51 11.84 8.07
N LEU A 61 8.26 11.40 8.15
CA LEU A 61 7.20 12.08 8.89
C LEU A 61 7.15 11.70 10.38
N CYS A 62 8.00 10.77 10.82
CA CYS A 62 8.00 10.24 12.18
C CYS A 62 6.64 9.63 12.57
N ILE A 63 5.99 8.94 11.64
CA ILE A 63 4.74 8.21 11.85
C ILE A 63 4.95 6.71 11.66
N ALA A 64 3.97 5.91 12.10
CA ALA A 64 4.02 4.46 11.98
C ALA A 64 3.90 4.00 10.52
N HIS A 65 4.50 2.86 10.22
CA HIS A 65 4.32 2.14 8.96
C HIS A 65 3.96 0.68 9.24
N ARG A 66 3.10 0.10 8.40
CA ARG A 66 2.67 -1.29 8.53
C ARG A 66 2.53 -1.96 7.17
N PHE A 67 3.11 -3.15 7.04
CA PHE A 67 2.77 -4.09 5.98
C PHE A 67 1.53 -4.90 6.40
N CYS A 68 0.48 -4.86 5.60
CA CYS A 68 -0.77 -5.54 5.90
C CYS A 68 -0.97 -6.83 5.13
N ASP A 69 -0.30 -7.00 3.98
CA ASP A 69 -0.44 -8.23 3.21
C ASP A 69 0.27 -9.39 3.92
N PRO A 70 -0.34 -10.59 3.92
CA PRO A 70 0.28 -11.72 4.59
C PRO A 70 1.57 -12.16 3.90
N THR A 71 2.54 -12.56 4.69
CA THR A 71 3.75 -13.23 4.19
C THR A 71 3.36 -14.59 3.61
N THR A 72 4.27 -15.22 2.87
CA THR A 72 4.07 -16.57 2.34
C THR A 72 3.75 -17.58 3.45
N GLU A 73 4.42 -17.45 4.59
CA GLU A 73 4.19 -18.32 5.75
C GLU A 73 2.81 -18.07 6.37
N GLU A 74 2.45 -16.81 6.56
CA GLU A 74 1.14 -16.44 7.09
C GLU A 74 0.00 -16.89 6.18
N ARG A 75 0.18 -16.83 4.86
CA ARG A 75 -0.79 -17.36 3.90
C ARG A 75 -1.06 -18.84 4.11
N ARG A 76 -0.03 -19.63 4.37
CA ARG A 76 -0.18 -21.05 4.68
C ARG A 76 -0.85 -21.28 6.02
N GLN A 77 -0.39 -20.60 7.05
CA GLN A 77 -0.90 -20.76 8.42
C GLN A 77 -2.37 -20.37 8.56
N HIS A 78 -2.80 -19.32 7.86
CA HIS A 78 -4.15 -18.77 7.96
C HIS A 78 -5.04 -19.09 6.76
N ALA A 79 -4.58 -19.93 5.83
CA ALA A 79 -5.31 -20.31 4.62
C ALA A 79 -5.79 -19.11 3.80
N VAL A 80 -4.90 -18.14 3.56
CA VAL A 80 -5.20 -16.93 2.82
C VAL A 80 -4.82 -17.12 1.35
N PHE A 81 -5.77 -17.45 0.49
CA PHE A 81 -5.53 -17.79 -0.91
C PHE A 81 -6.29 -16.93 -1.91
N THR A 82 -7.33 -16.22 -1.48
CA THR A 82 -8.16 -15.37 -2.33
C THR A 82 -8.03 -13.90 -1.98
N ASP A 83 -8.42 -13.02 -2.89
CA ASP A 83 -8.44 -11.58 -2.64
C ASP A 83 -9.37 -11.20 -1.48
N ILE A 84 -10.51 -11.87 -1.38
CA ILE A 84 -11.43 -11.69 -0.26
C ILE A 84 -10.74 -12.00 1.08
N GLN A 85 -10.04 -13.12 1.15
CA GLN A 85 -9.31 -13.53 2.35
C GLN A 85 -8.14 -12.57 2.66
N ARG A 86 -7.47 -12.05 1.64
CA ARG A 86 -6.43 -11.03 1.80
C ARG A 86 -6.99 -9.76 2.42
N GLU A 87 -8.09 -9.26 1.89
CA GLU A 87 -8.73 -8.06 2.42
C GLU A 87 -9.23 -8.25 3.87
N GLU A 88 -9.74 -9.43 4.21
CA GLU A 88 -10.10 -9.79 5.59
C GLU A 88 -8.88 -9.79 6.51
N PHE A 89 -7.75 -10.28 6.01
CA PHE A 89 -6.49 -10.28 6.73
C PHE A 89 -5.99 -8.83 6.98
N TRP A 90 -6.07 -7.97 5.99
CA TRP A 90 -5.74 -6.54 6.14
C TRP A 90 -6.62 -5.88 7.19
N LEU A 91 -7.91 -6.13 7.12
CA LEU A 91 -8.87 -5.59 8.07
C LEU A 91 -8.52 -5.99 9.52
N THR A 92 -8.17 -7.25 9.73
CA THR A 92 -7.75 -7.75 11.04
C THR A 92 -6.49 -7.04 11.52
N ARG A 93 -5.50 -6.85 10.65
CA ARG A 93 -4.28 -6.13 10.98
C ARG A 93 -4.51 -4.66 11.31
N LEU A 94 -5.33 -3.99 10.53
CA LEU A 94 -5.69 -2.59 10.81
C LEU A 94 -6.45 -2.45 12.12
N GLY A 95 -7.35 -3.37 12.42
CA GLY A 95 -8.09 -3.38 13.68
C GLY A 95 -7.22 -3.58 14.92
N GLY A 96 -6.03 -4.15 14.76
CA GLY A 96 -5.03 -4.27 15.83
C GLY A 96 -4.14 -3.04 15.99
N SER A 97 -4.26 -2.03 15.14
CA SER A 97 -3.49 -0.79 15.26
C SER A 97 -3.96 0.05 16.45
N LYS A 98 -3.02 0.75 17.07
CA LYS A 98 -3.30 1.78 18.08
C LYS A 98 -3.56 3.14 17.43
N GLU A 99 -3.29 3.27 16.14
CA GLU A 99 -3.43 4.51 15.41
C GLU A 99 -4.86 4.67 14.91
N GLU A 100 -5.35 5.91 14.91
CA GLU A 100 -6.75 6.23 14.54
C GLU A 100 -6.87 6.74 13.11
N ASP A 101 -5.86 7.46 12.63
CA ASP A 101 -5.85 8.09 11.31
C ASP A 101 -4.83 7.38 10.41
N ILE A 102 -5.30 6.41 9.64
CA ILE A 102 -4.47 5.55 8.81
C ILE A 102 -4.67 5.88 7.33
N LEU A 103 -3.56 6.13 6.63
CA LEU A 103 -3.54 6.18 5.17
C LEU A 103 -3.23 4.77 4.64
N PHE A 104 -4.20 4.13 4.00
CA PHE A 104 -4.04 2.79 3.45
C PHE A 104 -3.78 2.83 1.95
N ILE A 105 -2.78 2.07 1.50
CA ILE A 105 -2.37 1.98 0.10
C ILE A 105 -2.60 0.56 -0.38
N CYS A 106 -3.39 0.41 -1.44
CA CYS A 106 -3.59 -0.89 -2.10
C CYS A 106 -3.67 -0.73 -3.62
N GLY A 107 -3.66 -1.86 -4.32
CA GLY A 107 -3.91 -1.91 -5.74
C GLY A 107 -5.32 -1.43 -6.08
N ASP A 108 -5.48 -0.87 -7.27
CA ASP A 108 -6.74 -0.30 -7.73
C ASP A 108 -7.91 -1.30 -7.68
N ASP A 109 -7.64 -2.56 -7.97
CA ASP A 109 -8.64 -3.63 -7.96
C ASP A 109 -9.27 -3.88 -6.57
N HIS A 110 -8.59 -3.47 -5.51
CA HIS A 110 -9.04 -3.66 -4.13
C HIS A 110 -9.71 -2.44 -3.50
N ILE A 111 -9.54 -1.26 -4.08
CA ILE A 111 -9.96 0.00 -3.46
C ILE A 111 -11.44 0.00 -3.07
N GLU A 112 -12.31 -0.34 -4.02
CA GLU A 112 -13.76 -0.34 -3.81
C GLU A 112 -14.18 -1.41 -2.80
N SER A 113 -13.75 -2.63 -3.05
CA SER A 113 -14.07 -3.79 -2.23
C SER A 113 -13.61 -3.61 -0.78
N PHE A 114 -12.37 -3.15 -0.61
CA PHE A 114 -11.81 -2.94 0.73
C PHE A 114 -12.46 -1.77 1.47
N SER A 115 -12.75 -0.68 0.77
CA SER A 115 -13.52 0.44 1.34
C SER A 115 -14.88 -0.01 1.87
N ASN A 116 -15.59 -0.85 1.11
CA ASN A 116 -16.86 -1.42 1.53
C ASN A 116 -16.71 -2.31 2.78
N ARG A 117 -15.67 -3.12 2.86
CA ARG A 117 -15.38 -3.94 4.04
C ARG A 117 -15.12 -3.10 5.28
N LEU A 118 -14.34 -2.04 5.14
CA LEU A 118 -14.09 -1.11 6.23
C LEU A 118 -15.39 -0.50 6.75
N THR A 119 -16.25 -0.05 5.84
CA THR A 119 -17.55 0.51 6.19
C THR A 119 -18.43 -0.51 6.92
N MET A 120 -18.52 -1.73 6.42
CA MET A 120 -19.29 -2.81 7.04
C MET A 120 -18.77 -3.20 8.43
N ALA A 121 -17.48 -3.06 8.64
CA ALA A 121 -16.84 -3.30 9.94
C ALA A 121 -16.95 -2.11 10.91
N GLY A 122 -17.57 -1.02 10.49
CA GLY A 122 -17.78 0.17 11.33
C GLY A 122 -16.60 1.17 11.31
N TYR A 123 -15.69 1.04 10.35
CA TYR A 123 -14.57 1.97 10.20
C TYR A 123 -14.91 3.06 9.18
N PRO A 124 -15.08 4.32 9.61
CA PRO A 124 -15.24 5.43 8.68
C PRO A 124 -14.03 5.52 7.75
N ASN A 125 -14.28 5.64 6.46
CA ASN A 125 -13.21 5.72 5.49
C ASN A 125 -13.60 6.55 4.28
N LYS A 126 -12.60 6.99 3.52
CA LYS A 126 -12.77 7.78 2.32
C LYS A 126 -11.75 7.34 1.28
N ILE A 127 -12.19 7.11 0.06
CA ILE A 127 -11.29 6.89 -1.07
C ILE A 127 -10.73 8.24 -1.52
N LEU A 128 -9.41 8.38 -1.45
CA LEU A 128 -8.71 9.61 -1.80
C LEU A 128 -8.31 9.65 -3.27
N SER A 129 -7.90 8.51 -3.82
CA SER A 129 -7.49 8.40 -5.21
C SER A 129 -7.72 6.99 -5.73
N ARG A 130 -8.20 6.92 -6.96
CA ARG A 130 -8.29 5.69 -7.75
C ARG A 130 -7.30 5.79 -8.88
N ARG A 131 -6.63 4.69 -9.23
CA ARG A 131 -5.69 4.62 -10.35
C ARG A 131 -4.64 5.74 -10.32
N TRP A 132 -4.14 6.06 -9.12
CA TRP A 132 -3.15 7.10 -8.96
C TRP A 132 -1.93 6.85 -9.84
N GLY A 133 -1.46 7.89 -10.53
CA GLY A 133 -0.28 7.80 -11.38
C GLY A 133 -0.51 7.12 -12.72
N PHE A 134 -1.74 6.73 -13.05
CA PHE A 134 -2.04 6.13 -14.34
C PHE A 134 -1.53 6.97 -15.51
N GLU A 135 -1.73 8.27 -15.47
CA GLU A 135 -1.29 9.23 -16.48
C GLU A 135 0.23 9.47 -16.49
N LEU A 136 0.92 9.06 -15.43
CA LEU A 136 2.38 9.20 -15.29
C LEU A 136 3.15 7.99 -15.82
N GLN A 137 2.46 6.89 -16.11
CA GLN A 137 3.07 5.66 -16.58
C GLN A 137 3.22 5.67 -18.10
N ASP A 138 4.37 5.16 -18.58
CA ASP A 138 4.50 4.85 -20.00
C ASP A 138 3.47 3.76 -20.37
N PRO A 139 2.59 4.00 -21.35
CA PRO A 139 1.59 3.02 -21.76
C PRO A 139 2.16 1.64 -22.07
N LYS A 140 3.40 1.56 -22.54
CA LYS A 140 4.09 0.30 -22.82
C LYS A 140 4.50 -0.46 -21.57
N VAL A 141 4.70 0.23 -20.47
CA VAL A 141 5.13 -0.36 -19.19
C VAL A 141 3.92 -0.65 -18.30
N TYR A 142 2.87 0.12 -18.43
CA TYR A 142 1.67 0.01 -17.61
C TYR A 142 1.04 -1.38 -17.67
N TRP A 143 0.89 -1.91 -18.87
CA TRP A 143 0.18 -3.18 -19.08
C TRP A 143 0.92 -4.42 -18.58
N ALA A 144 2.20 -4.30 -18.34
CA ALA A 144 2.98 -5.38 -17.75
C ALA A 144 2.77 -5.53 -16.23
N ASN A 145 2.11 -4.58 -15.59
CA ASN A 145 2.01 -4.50 -14.13
C ASN A 145 0.56 -4.52 -13.62
N THR A 146 -0.37 -4.65 -14.50
CA THR A 146 -1.77 -4.88 -14.14
C THR A 146 -2.10 -6.36 -14.22
#